data_5da55276c571f8a8e75899bccf902de1
#
_entry.id   5da55276c571f8a8e75899bccf902de1
#
_cell.length_a   1.000
_cell.length_b   1.000
_cell.length_c   1.000
_cell.angle_alpha   90.00
_cell.angle_beta   90.00
_cell.angle_gamma   90.00
#
_symmetry.space_group_name_H-M   'P 1'
#
loop_
_entity.id
_entity.type
_entity.pdbx_description
1 polymer ?
#
loop_
_entity_poly.entity_id
_entity_poly.type
_entity_poly.pdbx_seq_one_letter_code
_entity_poly.pdbx_strand_id
1 'polypeptide(L)'
;MMSTSWVFCVVGVGLVLATAPGLSQPSTPTLATRMVRVDARQIRVRTAGLESRAARQPIVVFESGGSAPLETWDSILPAVATFAPLVAYDRTGTGESPWDSLPPTPDRIVTRLRRLLATLGAAPPYLLVGHSWGGALIRYFGGTSPAEIAGMVYIDPTDLTQSRADEIAVFESIGANAAARDSLYMLMERAMASPCCR
;
A
#
# COMPACT_ATOMS: atom_id res chain seq x y z
N MET A 1 72.81 -56.75 -20.61
CA MET A 1 72.12 -56.13 -19.47
C MET A 1 71.73 -54.73 -19.87
N MET A 2 70.49 -54.58 -20.29
CA MET A 2 69.96 -53.21 -20.69
C MET A 2 69.06 -52.72 -19.59
N SER A 3 69.45 -51.54 -18.97
CA SER A 3 68.71 -50.89 -17.93
C SER A 3 67.70 -49.91 -18.58
N THR A 4 66.45 -50.15 -18.33
CA THR A 4 65.35 -49.36 -18.84
C THR A 4 64.93 -48.32 -17.78
N SER A 5 65.34 -47.08 -18.00
CA SER A 5 64.94 -45.95 -17.07
C SER A 5 63.55 -45.45 -17.48
N TRP A 6 62.59 -45.52 -16.56
CA TRP A 6 61.27 -44.94 -16.71
C TRP A 6 61.27 -43.49 -16.23
N VAL A 7 60.96 -42.53 -17.11
CA VAL A 7 60.74 -41.15 -16.78
C VAL A 7 59.23 -40.96 -16.49
N PHE A 8 58.90 -40.63 -15.26
CA PHE A 8 57.53 -40.22 -14.91
C PHE A 8 57.36 -38.71 -15.13
N CYS A 9 56.52 -38.36 -16.09
CA CYS A 9 56.10 -36.97 -16.30
C CYS A 9 54.86 -36.68 -15.41
N VAL A 10 55.06 -35.89 -14.37
CA VAL A 10 53.94 -35.43 -13.51
C VAL A 10 53.30 -34.19 -14.15
N VAL A 11 52.16 -34.33 -14.77
CA VAL A 11 51.35 -33.21 -15.24
C VAL A 11 50.56 -32.66 -14.07
N GLY A 12 51.00 -31.50 -13.54
CA GLY A 12 50.27 -30.76 -12.53
C GLY A 12 49.04 -30.11 -13.13
N VAL A 13 47.86 -30.64 -12.80
CA VAL A 13 46.57 -29.99 -13.12
C VAL A 13 46.37 -28.85 -12.10
N GLY A 14 46.68 -27.63 -12.52
CA GLY A 14 46.39 -26.42 -11.74
C GLY A 14 44.86 -26.19 -11.73
N LEU A 15 44.22 -26.37 -10.55
CA LEU A 15 42.84 -26.03 -10.33
C LEU A 15 42.72 -24.52 -10.22
N VAL A 16 42.32 -23.85 -11.29
CA VAL A 16 41.95 -22.41 -11.25
C VAL A 16 40.56 -22.31 -10.63
N LEU A 17 40.50 -21.93 -9.33
CA LEU A 17 39.26 -21.56 -8.66
C LEU A 17 38.86 -20.20 -9.21
N ALA A 18 37.99 -20.18 -10.22
CA ALA A 18 37.31 -18.97 -10.64
C ALA A 18 36.36 -18.54 -9.50
N THR A 19 36.67 -17.46 -8.81
CA THR A 19 35.77 -16.81 -7.88
C THR A 19 34.59 -16.26 -8.69
N ALA A 20 33.44 -16.94 -8.64
CA ALA A 20 32.22 -16.40 -9.20
C ALA A 20 31.93 -15.02 -8.57
N PRO A 21 31.56 -13.99 -9.35
CA PRO A 21 31.15 -12.73 -8.78
C PRO A 21 29.99 -13.02 -7.83
N GLY A 22 30.14 -12.60 -6.56
CA GLY A 22 29.13 -12.82 -5.53
C GLY A 22 27.81 -12.24 -6.02
N LEU A 23 26.77 -13.08 -6.11
CA LEU A 23 25.42 -12.64 -6.33
C LEU A 23 25.06 -11.76 -5.12
N SER A 24 25.09 -10.44 -5.32
CA SER A 24 24.56 -9.51 -4.33
C SER A 24 23.13 -9.89 -4.07
N GLN A 25 22.82 -10.34 -2.85
CA GLN A 25 21.44 -10.59 -2.49
C GLN A 25 20.68 -9.26 -2.60
N PRO A 26 19.51 -9.24 -3.25
CA PRO A 26 18.72 -8.03 -3.30
C PRO A 26 18.43 -7.57 -1.87
N SER A 27 18.92 -6.39 -1.51
CA SER A 27 18.61 -5.80 -0.20
C SER A 27 17.11 -5.54 -0.13
N THR A 28 16.46 -5.99 0.95
CA THR A 28 15.06 -5.65 1.20
C THR A 28 14.92 -4.13 1.19
N PRO A 29 14.01 -3.56 0.36
CA PRO A 29 13.83 -2.13 0.31
C PRO A 29 13.46 -1.57 1.68
N THR A 30 14.15 -0.53 2.12
CA THR A 30 13.91 0.10 3.41
C THR A 30 12.59 0.88 3.38
N LEU A 31 11.77 0.72 4.42
CA LEU A 31 10.58 1.54 4.64
C LEU A 31 11.01 2.98 4.97
N ALA A 32 10.63 3.94 4.15
CA ALA A 32 10.92 5.36 4.35
C ALA A 32 9.64 6.13 4.66
N THR A 33 9.62 6.81 5.81
CA THR A 33 8.50 7.68 6.21
C THR A 33 8.90 9.14 6.01
N ARG A 34 8.03 9.93 5.36
CA ARG A 34 8.25 11.35 5.11
C ARG A 34 6.94 12.11 4.90
N MET A 35 7.00 13.42 5.05
CA MET A 35 5.94 14.33 4.61
C MET A 35 6.12 14.65 3.12
N VAL A 36 5.02 14.58 2.36
CA VAL A 36 4.98 14.90 0.92
C VAL A 36 3.95 16.00 0.70
N ARG A 37 4.34 17.03 -0.03
CA ARG A 37 3.43 18.12 -0.39
C ARG A 37 2.58 17.72 -1.59
N VAL A 38 1.27 17.65 -1.38
CA VAL A 38 0.28 17.41 -2.44
C VAL A 38 -0.62 18.64 -2.50
N ASP A 39 -0.54 19.38 -3.60
CA ASP A 39 -1.13 20.73 -3.71
C ASP A 39 -0.63 21.64 -2.56
N ALA A 40 -1.54 22.17 -1.75
CA ALA A 40 -1.21 23.00 -0.60
C ALA A 40 -1.13 22.23 0.73
N ARG A 41 -1.19 20.90 0.72
CA ARG A 41 -1.30 20.04 1.92
C ARG A 41 -0.06 19.17 2.09
N GLN A 42 0.31 18.95 3.36
CA GLN A 42 1.31 17.95 3.72
C GLN A 42 0.61 16.62 3.98
N ILE A 43 1.10 15.57 3.36
CA ILE A 43 0.61 14.20 3.54
C ILE A 43 1.76 13.34 4.03
N ARG A 44 1.59 12.70 5.17
CA ARG A 44 2.55 11.72 5.67
C ARG A 44 2.42 10.43 4.89
N VAL A 45 3.55 9.94 4.40
CA VAL A 45 3.61 8.71 3.62
C VAL A 45 4.72 7.79 4.14
N ARG A 46 4.51 6.49 3.95
CA ARG A 46 5.54 5.46 4.12
C ARG A 46 5.62 4.65 2.82
N THR A 47 6.81 4.58 2.26
CA THR A 47 7.06 3.95 0.95
C THR A 47 8.21 2.98 1.03
N ALA A 48 8.22 1.98 0.14
CA ALA A 48 9.37 1.12 -0.12
C ALA A 48 9.38 0.69 -1.57
N GLY A 49 10.57 0.52 -2.16
CA GLY A 49 10.77 -0.13 -3.45
C GLY A 49 10.26 0.64 -4.68
N LEU A 50 9.86 1.91 -4.55
CA LEU A 50 9.36 2.68 -5.70
C LEU A 50 10.45 2.92 -6.74
N GLU A 51 11.69 3.19 -6.30
CA GLU A 51 12.84 3.49 -7.14
C GLU A 51 13.39 2.25 -7.89
N SER A 52 13.19 1.06 -7.30
CA SER A 52 13.63 -0.24 -7.86
C SER A 52 12.52 -1.02 -8.53
N ARG A 53 11.36 -0.41 -8.73
CA ARG A 53 10.18 -1.04 -9.31
C ARG A 53 10.44 -1.58 -10.71
N ALA A 54 10.13 -2.86 -10.93
CA ALA A 54 10.16 -3.42 -12.27
C ALA A 54 9.07 -2.82 -13.18
N ALA A 55 9.30 -2.84 -14.49
CA ALA A 55 8.34 -2.31 -15.44
C ALA A 55 6.96 -2.98 -15.28
N ARG A 56 5.90 -2.17 -15.10
CA ARG A 56 4.51 -2.62 -14.91
C ARG A 56 4.26 -3.50 -13.66
N GLN A 57 5.19 -3.64 -12.75
CA GLN A 57 4.94 -4.30 -11.47
C GLN A 57 3.87 -3.50 -10.71
N PRO A 58 2.80 -4.12 -10.17
CA PRO A 58 1.82 -3.41 -9.37
C PRO A 58 2.44 -2.78 -8.12
N ILE A 59 2.02 -1.56 -7.79
CA ILE A 59 2.34 -0.92 -6.52
C ILE A 59 1.23 -1.26 -5.54
N VAL A 60 1.58 -1.77 -4.35
CA VAL A 60 0.62 -2.02 -3.29
C VAL A 60 0.30 -0.70 -2.59
N VAL A 61 -0.96 -0.27 -2.63
CA VAL A 61 -1.42 0.97 -2.01
C VAL A 61 -2.36 0.63 -0.87
N PHE A 62 -2.02 1.08 0.34
CA PHE A 62 -2.76 0.78 1.56
C PHE A 62 -3.69 1.94 1.93
N GLU A 63 -4.98 1.62 2.10
CA GLU A 63 -6.04 2.54 2.51
C GLU A 63 -6.59 2.13 3.87
N SER A 64 -6.31 2.92 4.90
CA SER A 64 -6.66 2.64 6.30
C SER A 64 -8.16 2.78 6.58
N GLY A 65 -8.62 2.25 7.70
CA GLY A 65 -9.98 2.44 8.22
C GLY A 65 -10.29 3.89 8.58
N GLY A 66 -11.45 4.19 9.12
CA GLY A 66 -12.00 5.52 9.41
C GLY A 66 -10.98 6.60 9.79
N SER A 67 -10.65 6.75 11.06
CA SER A 67 -9.61 7.68 11.57
C SER A 67 -8.25 7.02 11.82
N ALA A 68 -8.05 5.80 11.33
CA ALA A 68 -6.85 5.02 11.56
C ALA A 68 -5.64 5.58 10.79
N PRO A 69 -4.47 5.72 11.46
CA PRO A 69 -3.24 6.20 10.84
C PRO A 69 -2.54 5.08 10.07
N LEU A 70 -1.48 5.43 9.35
CA LEU A 70 -0.67 4.49 8.56
C LEU A 70 0.02 3.41 9.40
N GLU A 71 0.20 3.63 10.71
CA GLU A 71 0.73 2.64 11.66
C GLU A 71 -0.12 1.37 11.75
N THR A 72 -1.40 1.44 11.37
CA THR A 72 -2.26 0.25 11.24
C THR A 72 -1.61 -0.86 10.40
N TRP A 73 -0.72 -0.48 9.50
CA TRP A 73 -0.06 -1.38 8.56
C TRP A 73 1.34 -1.85 8.98
N ASP A 74 1.87 -1.36 10.12
CA ASP A 74 3.27 -1.58 10.54
C ASP A 74 3.66 -3.05 10.62
N SER A 75 2.74 -3.91 10.99
CA SER A 75 3.00 -5.36 11.11
C SER A 75 3.17 -6.06 9.75
N ILE A 76 2.64 -5.51 8.66
CA ILE A 76 2.62 -6.16 7.35
C ILE A 76 3.50 -5.46 6.31
N LEU A 77 3.72 -4.15 6.42
CA LEU A 77 4.54 -3.41 5.46
C LEU A 77 5.94 -4.00 5.24
N PRO A 78 6.68 -4.44 6.29
CA PRO A 78 8.00 -5.04 6.09
C PRO A 78 7.96 -6.30 5.22
N ALA A 79 6.95 -7.15 5.42
CA ALA A 79 6.79 -8.37 4.63
C ALA A 79 6.44 -8.05 3.17
N VAL A 80 5.53 -7.11 2.93
CA VAL A 80 5.16 -6.69 1.56
C VAL A 80 6.35 -6.05 0.84
N ALA A 81 7.15 -5.24 1.53
CA ALA A 81 8.34 -4.58 0.95
C ALA A 81 9.38 -5.59 0.39
N THR A 82 9.36 -6.85 0.83
CA THR A 82 10.28 -7.88 0.31
C THR A 82 9.97 -8.29 -1.13
N PHE A 83 8.74 -8.11 -1.62
CA PHE A 83 8.32 -8.59 -2.93
C PHE A 83 7.61 -7.56 -3.82
N ALA A 84 7.16 -6.42 -3.26
CA ALA A 84 6.44 -5.41 -4.02
C ALA A 84 6.76 -3.99 -3.54
N PRO A 85 6.80 -3.02 -4.47
CA PRO A 85 6.80 -1.61 -4.11
C PRO A 85 5.48 -1.25 -3.43
N LEU A 86 5.54 -0.38 -2.41
CA LEU A 86 4.36 -0.05 -1.63
C LEU A 86 4.25 1.44 -1.26
N VAL A 87 3.01 1.85 -1.01
CA VAL A 87 2.66 3.17 -0.47
C VAL A 87 1.60 2.97 0.61
N ALA A 88 1.88 3.41 1.83
CA ALA A 88 0.92 3.65 2.90
C ALA A 88 0.92 5.13 3.25
N TYR A 89 -0.20 5.69 3.68
CA TYR A 89 -0.30 7.12 3.94
C TYR A 89 -1.36 7.46 4.98
N ASP A 90 -1.21 8.60 5.60
CA ASP A 90 -2.25 9.21 6.42
C ASP A 90 -3.14 10.10 5.55
N ARG A 91 -4.44 9.84 5.54
CA ARG A 91 -5.39 10.81 4.95
C ARG A 91 -5.30 12.15 5.68
N THR A 92 -5.67 13.25 5.01
CA THR A 92 -5.81 14.53 5.71
C THR A 92 -6.71 14.42 6.93
N GLY A 93 -6.21 14.88 8.06
CA GLY A 93 -6.90 14.78 9.36
C GLY A 93 -6.77 13.42 10.04
N THR A 94 -5.89 12.54 9.56
CA THR A 94 -5.53 11.31 10.28
C THR A 94 -4.02 11.26 10.52
N GLY A 95 -3.61 10.55 11.57
CA GLY A 95 -2.20 10.41 11.93
C GLY A 95 -1.49 11.74 12.03
N GLU A 96 -0.39 11.90 11.31
CA GLU A 96 0.38 13.15 11.27
C GLU A 96 0.05 14.04 10.05
N SER A 97 -0.89 13.65 9.20
CA SER A 97 -1.36 14.52 8.12
C SER A 97 -2.31 15.58 8.65
N PRO A 98 -2.01 16.88 8.47
CA PRO A 98 -2.82 17.97 9.00
C PRO A 98 -4.27 17.92 8.53
N TRP A 99 -5.16 18.44 9.38
CA TRP A 99 -6.59 18.52 9.09
C TRP A 99 -6.88 19.40 7.87
N ASP A 100 -7.92 19.01 7.14
CA ASP A 100 -8.49 19.81 6.05
C ASP A 100 -9.84 20.37 6.47
N SER A 101 -10.10 21.64 6.18
CA SER A 101 -11.39 22.25 6.41
C SER A 101 -12.52 21.72 5.51
N LEU A 102 -12.16 20.91 4.49
CA LEU A 102 -13.13 20.37 3.54
C LEU A 102 -13.62 18.98 3.99
N PRO A 103 -14.92 18.69 3.81
CA PRO A 103 -15.45 17.36 4.13
C PRO A 103 -14.69 16.23 3.41
N PRO A 104 -14.34 15.14 4.11
CA PRO A 104 -13.60 14.01 3.54
C PRO A 104 -14.51 13.08 2.72
N THR A 105 -15.02 13.58 1.60
CA THR A 105 -15.82 12.75 0.68
C THR A 105 -14.93 11.73 -0.07
N PRO A 106 -15.46 10.56 -0.49
CA PRO A 106 -14.70 9.56 -1.24
C PRO A 106 -14.01 10.13 -2.48
N ASP A 107 -14.69 10.97 -3.23
CA ASP A 107 -14.14 11.65 -4.41
C ASP A 107 -12.89 12.48 -4.06
N ARG A 108 -12.96 13.28 -2.99
CA ARG A 108 -11.82 14.11 -2.55
C ARG A 108 -10.66 13.27 -2.04
N ILE A 109 -10.96 12.20 -1.28
CA ILE A 109 -9.94 11.30 -0.76
C ILE A 109 -9.22 10.63 -1.92
N VAL A 110 -9.96 10.01 -2.85
CA VAL A 110 -9.38 9.30 -4.00
C VAL A 110 -8.66 10.25 -4.95
N THR A 111 -9.22 11.43 -5.23
CA THR A 111 -8.54 12.45 -6.03
C THR A 111 -7.21 12.86 -5.40
N ARG A 112 -7.16 13.06 -4.08
CA ARG A 112 -5.92 13.40 -3.37
C ARG A 112 -4.94 12.24 -3.35
N LEU A 113 -5.39 11.01 -3.16
CA LEU A 113 -4.55 9.81 -3.26
C LEU A 113 -3.91 9.72 -4.64
N ARG A 114 -4.66 9.91 -5.72
CA ARG A 114 -4.11 9.89 -7.09
C ARG A 114 -3.05 10.97 -7.29
N ARG A 115 -3.27 12.18 -6.77
CA ARG A 115 -2.26 13.26 -6.81
C ARG A 115 -1.03 12.93 -5.98
N LEU A 116 -1.20 12.29 -4.81
CA LEU A 116 -0.10 11.80 -4.00
C LEU A 116 0.72 10.78 -4.77
N LEU A 117 0.08 9.77 -5.36
CA LEU A 117 0.76 8.74 -6.17
C LEU A 117 1.52 9.37 -7.35
N ALA A 118 0.92 10.33 -8.04
CA ALA A 118 1.59 11.07 -9.10
C ALA A 118 2.81 11.86 -8.59
N THR A 119 2.68 12.53 -7.45
CA THR A 119 3.80 13.28 -6.82
C THR A 119 4.96 12.36 -6.40
N LEU A 120 4.65 11.12 -6.01
CA LEU A 120 5.63 10.09 -5.69
C LEU A 120 6.27 9.43 -6.92
N GLY A 121 5.83 9.76 -8.13
CA GLY A 121 6.22 9.02 -9.34
C GLY A 121 5.67 7.58 -9.38
N ALA A 122 4.70 7.28 -8.53
CA ALA A 122 4.09 5.97 -8.40
C ALA A 122 3.00 5.77 -9.47
N ALA A 123 3.39 5.47 -10.70
CA ALA A 123 2.47 5.23 -11.81
C ALA A 123 1.72 3.87 -11.67
N PRO A 124 0.50 3.71 -12.21
CA PRO A 124 -0.21 2.43 -12.18
C PRO A 124 0.56 1.32 -12.94
N PRO A 125 0.16 0.04 -12.79
CA PRO A 125 -1.04 -0.46 -12.12
C PRO A 125 -0.90 -0.53 -10.59
N TYR A 126 -2.05 -0.46 -9.89
CA TYR A 126 -2.12 -0.53 -8.42
C TYR A 126 -2.80 -1.81 -7.94
N LEU A 127 -2.26 -2.43 -6.88
CA LEU A 127 -2.97 -3.38 -6.03
C LEU A 127 -3.43 -2.61 -4.79
N LEU A 128 -4.74 -2.36 -4.70
CA LEU A 128 -5.31 -1.60 -3.59
C LEU A 128 -5.62 -2.54 -2.42
N VAL A 129 -5.22 -2.17 -1.21
CA VAL A 129 -5.51 -2.90 0.02
C VAL A 129 -6.28 -1.97 0.95
N GLY A 130 -7.52 -2.31 1.28
CA GLY A 130 -8.38 -1.47 2.10
C GLY A 130 -8.91 -2.18 3.33
N HIS A 131 -8.78 -1.55 4.49
CA HIS A 131 -9.32 -2.02 5.75
C HIS A 131 -10.55 -1.19 6.16
N SER A 132 -11.61 -1.86 6.61
CA SER A 132 -12.83 -1.19 7.12
C SER A 132 -13.34 -0.13 6.12
N TRP A 133 -13.47 1.13 6.53
CA TRP A 133 -13.83 2.25 5.63
C TRP A 133 -12.91 2.39 4.41
N GLY A 134 -11.62 2.05 4.55
CA GLY A 134 -10.69 1.99 3.43
C GLY A 134 -11.13 1.02 2.33
N GLY A 135 -11.86 -0.05 2.69
CA GLY A 135 -12.48 -0.96 1.72
C GLY A 135 -13.48 -0.27 0.81
N ALA A 136 -14.33 0.62 1.36
CA ALA A 136 -15.25 1.44 0.56
C ALA A 136 -14.50 2.42 -0.36
N LEU A 137 -13.41 3.01 0.12
CA LEU A 137 -12.59 3.96 -0.65
C LEU A 137 -11.87 3.29 -1.81
N ILE A 138 -11.28 2.10 -1.61
CA ILE A 138 -10.63 1.38 -2.73
C ILE A 138 -11.65 0.89 -3.75
N ARG A 139 -12.86 0.51 -3.33
CA ARG A 139 -13.96 0.20 -4.24
C ARG A 139 -14.35 1.40 -5.09
N TYR A 140 -14.45 2.58 -4.47
CA TYR A 140 -14.71 3.84 -5.19
C TYR A 140 -13.59 4.14 -6.20
N PHE A 141 -12.32 4.00 -5.80
CA PHE A 141 -11.19 4.20 -6.71
C PHE A 141 -11.26 3.23 -7.90
N GLY A 142 -11.46 1.93 -7.64
CA GLY A 142 -11.56 0.92 -8.69
C GLY A 142 -12.71 1.20 -9.66
N GLY A 143 -13.87 1.64 -9.15
CA GLY A 143 -15.03 1.99 -9.98
C GLY A 143 -14.81 3.23 -10.86
N THR A 144 -14.07 4.23 -10.36
CA THR A 144 -13.80 5.48 -11.11
C THR A 144 -12.59 5.40 -12.04
N SER A 145 -11.68 4.46 -11.82
CA SER A 145 -10.42 4.34 -12.57
C SER A 145 -10.01 2.89 -12.80
N PRO A 146 -10.87 2.04 -13.39
CA PRO A 146 -10.61 0.59 -13.47
C PRO A 146 -9.35 0.23 -14.25
N ALA A 147 -8.95 1.05 -15.23
CA ALA A 147 -7.74 0.83 -16.02
C ALA A 147 -6.43 0.97 -15.23
N GLU A 148 -6.47 1.61 -14.05
CA GLU A 148 -5.32 1.80 -13.18
C GLU A 148 -5.14 0.64 -12.18
N ILE A 149 -6.12 -0.27 -12.05
CA ILE A 149 -6.21 -1.25 -10.97
C ILE A 149 -5.81 -2.64 -11.46
N ALA A 150 -4.80 -3.22 -10.81
CA ALA A 150 -4.40 -4.61 -11.00
C ALA A 150 -5.22 -5.58 -10.15
N GLY A 151 -5.72 -5.12 -9.01
CA GLY A 151 -6.53 -5.91 -8.08
C GLY A 151 -6.88 -5.14 -6.82
N MET A 152 -7.77 -5.70 -6.01
CA MET A 152 -8.19 -5.15 -4.72
C MET A 152 -8.21 -6.25 -3.66
N VAL A 153 -7.71 -5.93 -2.47
CA VAL A 153 -7.76 -6.78 -1.28
C VAL A 153 -8.58 -6.07 -0.21
N TYR A 154 -9.60 -6.72 0.26
CA TYR A 154 -10.49 -6.20 1.30
C TYR A 154 -10.19 -6.89 2.62
N ILE A 155 -9.91 -6.11 3.66
CA ILE A 155 -9.65 -6.58 5.01
C ILE A 155 -10.76 -6.03 5.90
N ASP A 156 -11.68 -6.90 6.32
CA ASP A 156 -12.84 -6.54 7.13
C ASP A 156 -13.51 -5.22 6.65
N PRO A 157 -13.94 -5.15 5.37
CA PRO A 157 -14.42 -3.92 4.77
C PRO A 157 -15.75 -3.51 5.39
N THR A 158 -16.01 -2.20 5.44
CA THR A 158 -17.35 -1.69 5.78
C THR A 158 -18.38 -2.28 4.81
N ASP A 159 -19.38 -2.94 5.36
CA ASP A 159 -20.50 -3.46 4.58
C ASP A 159 -21.43 -2.32 4.15
N LEU A 160 -21.37 -1.97 2.88
CA LEU A 160 -22.22 -0.92 2.31
C LEU A 160 -23.66 -1.38 2.03
N THR A 161 -23.99 -2.64 2.34
CA THR A 161 -25.35 -3.19 2.22
C THR A 161 -26.11 -3.21 3.55
N GLN A 162 -25.43 -2.96 4.68
CA GLN A 162 -26.07 -2.84 5.98
C GLN A 162 -27.09 -1.69 5.99
N SER A 163 -28.25 -1.97 6.60
CA SER A 163 -29.23 -0.91 6.79
C SER A 163 -28.78 0.05 7.89
N ARG A 164 -29.24 1.31 7.81
CA ARG A 164 -28.97 2.31 8.86
C ARG A 164 -29.43 1.84 10.24
N ALA A 165 -30.48 1.02 10.31
CA ALA A 165 -30.98 0.47 11.57
C ALA A 165 -30.00 -0.52 12.21
N ASP A 166 -29.41 -1.40 11.39
CA ASP A 166 -28.42 -2.39 11.87
C ASP A 166 -27.16 -1.70 12.39
N GLU A 167 -26.70 -0.68 11.68
CA GLU A 167 -25.54 0.10 12.08
C GLU A 167 -25.79 0.88 13.39
N ILE A 168 -26.99 1.50 13.55
CA ILE A 168 -27.39 2.17 14.79
C ILE A 168 -27.34 1.19 15.95
N ALA A 169 -27.89 -0.02 15.78
CA ALA A 169 -27.89 -1.04 16.82
C ALA A 169 -26.46 -1.43 17.25
N VAL A 170 -25.52 -1.54 16.29
CA VAL A 170 -24.11 -1.80 16.60
C VAL A 170 -23.49 -0.65 17.38
N PHE A 171 -23.68 0.61 16.95
CA PHE A 171 -23.13 1.77 17.66
C PHE A 171 -23.69 1.95 19.05
N GLU A 172 -24.98 1.68 19.25
CA GLU A 172 -25.61 1.69 20.57
C GLU A 172 -25.03 0.59 21.49
N SER A 173 -24.77 -0.59 20.92
CA SER A 173 -24.18 -1.72 21.67
C SER A 173 -22.78 -1.45 22.21
N ILE A 174 -21.99 -0.62 21.53
CA ILE A 174 -20.63 -0.23 21.94
C ILE A 174 -20.59 1.12 22.68
N GLY A 175 -21.75 1.72 22.97
CA GLY A 175 -21.84 2.98 23.73
C GLY A 175 -21.35 4.23 22.97
N ALA A 176 -21.32 4.19 21.63
CA ALA A 176 -20.96 5.35 20.83
C ALA A 176 -21.97 6.49 20.98
N ASN A 177 -21.50 7.73 21.16
CA ASN A 177 -22.39 8.87 21.28
C ASN A 177 -23.04 9.25 19.93
N ALA A 178 -24.24 9.83 19.99
CA ALA A 178 -25.03 10.17 18.81
C ALA A 178 -24.31 11.10 17.83
N ALA A 179 -23.52 12.05 18.30
CA ALA A 179 -22.80 13.00 17.43
C ALA A 179 -21.69 12.33 16.62
N ALA A 180 -20.93 11.40 17.22
CA ALA A 180 -19.92 10.61 16.52
C ALA A 180 -20.55 9.69 15.48
N ARG A 181 -21.66 9.05 15.85
CA ARG A 181 -22.47 8.23 14.96
C ARG A 181 -22.99 9.03 13.77
N ASP A 182 -23.65 10.16 14.00
CA ASP A 182 -24.26 10.95 12.93
C ASP A 182 -23.22 11.52 11.97
N SER A 183 -22.04 11.88 12.48
CA SER A 183 -20.91 12.29 11.65
C SER A 183 -20.44 11.15 10.72
N LEU A 184 -20.34 9.94 11.24
CA LEU A 184 -19.94 8.77 10.47
C LEU A 184 -21.01 8.43 9.41
N TYR A 185 -22.29 8.48 9.75
CA TYR A 185 -23.39 8.24 8.81
C TYR A 185 -23.39 9.24 7.66
N MET A 186 -23.22 10.51 7.94
CA MET A 186 -23.12 11.54 6.91
C MET A 186 -22.01 11.26 5.91
N LEU A 187 -20.88 10.71 6.37
CA LEU A 187 -19.77 10.32 5.52
C LEU A 187 -20.10 9.08 4.68
N MET A 188 -20.73 8.08 5.30
CA MET A 188 -21.09 6.82 4.63
C MET A 188 -22.21 7.04 3.60
N GLU A 189 -23.27 7.80 3.91
CA GLU A 189 -24.35 8.12 2.97
C GLU A 189 -23.82 8.84 1.73
N ARG A 190 -22.88 9.78 1.89
CA ARG A 190 -22.24 10.45 0.76
C ARG A 190 -21.40 9.51 -0.09
N ALA A 191 -20.74 8.52 0.54
CA ALA A 191 -20.01 7.50 -0.19
C ALA A 191 -20.93 6.57 -0.99
N MET A 192 -22.04 6.13 -0.37
CA MET A 192 -23.01 5.22 -0.98
C MET A 192 -23.84 5.89 -2.10
N ALA A 193 -24.09 7.20 -1.99
CA ALA A 193 -24.79 7.95 -3.04
C ALA A 193 -23.96 8.12 -4.33
N SER A 194 -22.68 7.74 -4.31
CA SER A 194 -21.82 7.79 -5.48
C SER A 194 -22.24 6.74 -6.54
N PRO A 195 -22.26 7.10 -7.85
CA PRO A 195 -22.64 6.19 -8.95
C PRO A 195 -21.83 4.87 -8.99
N CYS A 196 -20.63 4.85 -8.40
CA CYS A 196 -19.75 3.67 -8.37
C CYS A 196 -20.13 2.63 -7.31
N CYS A 197 -21.09 2.91 -6.44
CA CYS A 197 -21.55 2.00 -5.39
C CYS A 197 -22.91 1.32 -5.71
N ARG A 198 -23.49 1.61 -6.89
CA ARG A 198 -24.73 0.99 -7.38
C ARG A 198 -24.46 -0.09 -8.40
#